data_adeb75d7dd6ed186c3d8774e18231f8a
#
_entry.id   adeb75d7dd6ed186c3d8774e18231f8a
#
_cell.length_a   1.000
_cell.length_b   1.000
_cell.length_c   1.000
_cell.angle_alpha   90.00
_cell.angle_beta   90.00
_cell.angle_gamma   90.00
#
_symmetry.space_group_name_H-M   'P 1'
#
loop_
_entity.id
_entity.type
_entity.pdbx_description
1 polymer ?
#
loop_
_entity_poly.entity_id
_entity_poly.type
_entity_poly.pdbx_seq_one_letter_code
_entity_poly.pdbx_strand_id
1 'polypeptide(L)'
;YDSNLKLIKEYEYEIKYSKAVKQSSVLGVIMDNEKVHIIDFMYEKDEKAYICSSMTADISDFNFTKKELFRLDSEEIKQFGFFSSSSFDGDSGASMIINEDRTAFAITVDIKDKNAETHRLFLYDKSLNKNIDHTFKREIKDKKFRYENIDVSKDGKTIYLLGKVYTEEKK
;
A
#
# COMPACT_ATOMS: atom_id res chain seq x y z
N TYR A 1 6.43 8.35 -22.20
CA TYR A 1 6.20 9.52 -23.06
C TYR A 1 7.19 10.62 -22.71
N ASP A 2 7.66 11.38 -23.70
CA ASP A 2 8.45 12.58 -23.51
C ASP A 2 7.57 13.80 -23.16
N SER A 3 8.17 14.98 -23.00
CA SER A 3 7.47 16.25 -22.70
C SER A 3 6.48 16.68 -23.81
N ASN A 4 6.56 16.12 -25.00
CA ASN A 4 5.68 16.37 -26.13
C ASN A 4 4.60 15.29 -26.29
N LEU A 5 4.44 14.43 -25.29
CA LEU A 5 3.53 13.29 -25.26
C LEU A 5 3.80 12.25 -26.36
N LYS A 6 5.01 12.20 -26.88
CA LYS A 6 5.45 11.17 -27.82
C LYS A 6 5.84 9.91 -27.04
N LEU A 7 5.34 8.75 -27.45
CA LEU A 7 5.72 7.45 -26.87
C LEU A 7 7.22 7.21 -27.09
N ILE A 8 7.96 7.08 -25.98
CA ILE A 8 9.40 6.74 -26.01
C ILE A 8 9.56 5.21 -26.03
N LYS A 9 8.87 4.54 -25.11
CA LYS A 9 8.93 3.10 -24.94
C LYS A 9 7.67 2.59 -24.26
N GLU A 10 7.23 1.42 -24.64
CA GLU A 10 6.16 0.67 -24.01
C GLU A 10 6.71 -0.66 -23.51
N TYR A 11 6.27 -1.06 -22.33
CA TYR A 11 6.63 -2.33 -21.74
C TYR A 11 5.40 -2.97 -21.10
N GLU A 12 5.09 -4.18 -21.52
CA GLU A 12 4.02 -4.96 -20.90
C GLU A 12 4.58 -5.68 -19.66
N TYR A 13 4.12 -5.26 -18.49
CA TYR A 13 4.58 -5.80 -17.23
C TYR A 13 3.81 -7.08 -16.91
N GLU A 14 4.42 -8.22 -17.18
CA GLU A 14 3.89 -9.53 -16.80
C GLU A 14 4.43 -9.96 -15.44
N ILE A 15 3.55 -10.08 -14.47
CA ILE A 15 3.89 -10.71 -13.20
C ILE A 15 3.62 -12.22 -13.31
N LYS A 16 4.69 -13.02 -13.32
CA LYS A 16 4.56 -14.49 -13.24
C LYS A 16 4.34 -14.89 -11.79
N TYR A 17 3.10 -15.08 -11.41
CA TYR A 17 2.76 -15.60 -10.09
C TYR A 17 2.93 -17.11 -10.03
N SER A 18 3.43 -17.61 -8.89
CA SER A 18 3.30 -19.04 -8.59
C SER A 18 1.80 -19.41 -8.44
N LYS A 19 1.46 -20.69 -8.57
CA LYS A 19 0.08 -21.17 -8.33
C LYS A 19 -0.40 -20.91 -6.89
N ALA A 20 0.52 -20.62 -5.98
CA ALA A 20 0.25 -20.27 -4.59
C ALA A 20 -0.32 -18.85 -4.42
N VAL A 21 -0.02 -17.92 -5.34
CA VAL A 21 -0.54 -16.56 -5.30
C VAL A 21 -2.00 -16.55 -5.74
N LYS A 22 -2.89 -16.16 -4.84
CA LYS A 22 -4.34 -16.14 -5.07
C LYS A 22 -4.90 -14.74 -5.37
N GLN A 23 -4.22 -13.72 -4.89
CA GLN A 23 -4.65 -12.33 -5.05
C GLN A 23 -3.41 -11.45 -5.13
N SER A 24 -3.41 -10.51 -6.05
CA SER A 24 -2.36 -9.51 -6.14
C SER A 24 -2.94 -8.18 -6.62
N SER A 25 -2.35 -7.09 -6.16
CA SER A 25 -2.70 -5.73 -6.53
C SER A 25 -1.44 -4.90 -6.69
N VAL A 26 -1.35 -4.15 -7.77
CA VAL A 26 -0.34 -3.09 -7.88
C VAL A 26 -0.84 -1.90 -7.07
N LEU A 27 -0.11 -1.54 -6.02
CA LEU A 27 -0.46 -0.40 -5.17
C LEU A 27 -0.05 0.93 -5.79
N GLY A 28 1.05 0.96 -6.53
CA GLY A 28 1.53 2.16 -7.17
C GLY A 28 2.90 2.01 -7.83
N VAL A 29 3.33 3.11 -8.44
CA VAL A 29 4.63 3.19 -9.12
C VAL A 29 5.35 4.46 -8.67
N ILE A 30 6.61 4.32 -8.30
CA ILE A 30 7.48 5.45 -7.94
C ILE A 30 8.79 5.40 -8.73
N MET A 31 9.31 6.57 -9.06
CA MET A 31 10.57 6.72 -9.78
C MET A 31 11.69 7.18 -8.83
N ASP A 32 12.84 6.56 -8.93
CA ASP A 32 14.08 7.02 -8.31
C ASP A 32 15.16 7.17 -9.38
N ASN A 33 15.37 8.39 -9.85
CA ASN A 33 16.22 8.71 -10.98
C ASN A 33 15.81 7.90 -12.23
N GLU A 34 16.68 7.02 -12.72
CA GLU A 34 16.43 6.16 -13.89
C GLU A 34 15.82 4.80 -13.52
N LYS A 35 15.45 4.58 -12.25
CA LYS A 35 14.82 3.35 -11.80
C LYS A 35 13.33 3.53 -11.63
N VAL A 36 12.57 2.53 -12.06
CA VAL A 36 11.16 2.38 -11.78
C VAL A 36 10.95 1.32 -10.71
N HIS A 37 10.16 1.65 -9.69
CA HIS A 37 9.72 0.71 -8.67
C HIS A 37 8.22 0.53 -8.80
N ILE A 38 7.78 -0.69 -9.08
CA ILE A 38 6.37 -1.10 -9.07
C ILE A 38 6.14 -1.76 -7.72
N ILE A 39 5.23 -1.21 -6.93
CA ILE A 39 4.92 -1.72 -5.59
C ILE A 39 3.68 -2.60 -5.72
N ASP A 40 3.82 -3.87 -5.38
CA ASP A 40 2.75 -4.86 -5.40
C ASP A 40 2.47 -5.42 -4.01
N PHE A 41 1.23 -5.84 -3.80
CA PHE A 41 0.78 -6.49 -2.58
C PHE A 41 0.02 -7.76 -2.95
N MET A 42 0.47 -8.90 -2.42
CA MET A 42 -0.06 -10.21 -2.82
C MET A 42 -0.31 -11.11 -1.61
N TYR A 43 -1.33 -11.97 -1.74
CA TYR A 43 -1.55 -13.06 -0.80
C TYR A 43 -0.89 -14.34 -1.31
N GLU A 44 -0.01 -14.91 -0.53
CA GLU A 44 0.62 -16.20 -0.80
C GLU A 44 0.04 -17.29 0.12
N LYS A 45 -0.69 -18.23 -0.49
CA LYS A 45 -1.46 -19.24 0.21
C LYS A 45 -0.58 -20.22 1.00
N ASP A 46 0.53 -20.65 0.42
CA ASP A 46 1.40 -21.66 1.02
C ASP A 46 2.12 -21.12 2.25
N GLU A 47 2.41 -19.82 2.26
CA GLU A 47 3.01 -19.12 3.38
C GLU A 47 1.98 -18.50 4.35
N LYS A 48 0.68 -18.50 3.97
CA LYS A 48 -0.41 -17.83 4.69
C LYS A 48 -0.09 -16.38 5.05
N ALA A 49 0.54 -15.67 4.12
CA ALA A 49 1.03 -14.33 4.33
C ALA A 49 0.60 -13.39 3.20
N TYR A 50 0.41 -12.12 3.57
CA TYR A 50 0.38 -11.01 2.62
C TYR A 50 1.79 -10.43 2.51
N ILE A 51 2.29 -10.32 1.29
CA ILE A 51 3.64 -9.88 1.01
C ILE A 51 3.56 -8.61 0.16
N CYS A 52 4.19 -7.54 0.64
CA CYS A 52 4.43 -6.35 -0.15
C CYS A 52 5.83 -6.41 -0.73
N SER A 53 5.94 -6.21 -2.03
CA SER A 53 7.20 -6.26 -2.75
C SER A 53 7.37 -5.06 -3.67
N SER A 54 8.61 -4.71 -3.94
CA SER A 54 8.97 -3.83 -5.04
C SER A 54 9.58 -4.65 -6.16
N MET A 55 9.05 -4.46 -7.38
CA MET A 55 9.69 -4.88 -8.61
C MET A 55 10.43 -3.68 -9.18
N THR A 56 11.76 -3.76 -9.19
CA THR A 56 12.63 -2.64 -9.56
C THR A 56 13.37 -2.94 -10.84
N ALA A 57 13.33 -2.02 -11.78
CA ALA A 57 14.11 -2.07 -13.02
C ALA A 57 14.69 -0.71 -13.37
N ASP A 58 15.76 -0.73 -14.16
CA ASP A 58 16.24 0.45 -14.87
C ASP A 58 15.31 0.74 -16.06
N ILE A 59 15.00 2.01 -16.32
CA ILE A 59 14.13 2.39 -17.45
C ILE A 59 14.75 2.12 -18.81
N SER A 60 16.07 1.88 -18.87
CA SER A 60 16.78 1.57 -20.11
C SER A 60 16.50 0.16 -20.61
N ASP A 61 16.33 -0.82 -19.72
CA ASP A 61 16.23 -2.23 -20.09
C ASP A 61 14.97 -2.94 -19.56
N PHE A 62 14.36 -2.44 -18.47
CA PHE A 62 13.22 -3.05 -17.77
C PHE A 62 13.49 -4.48 -17.26
N ASN A 63 14.73 -4.77 -16.87
CA ASN A 63 15.07 -6.02 -16.20
C ASN A 63 14.67 -5.94 -14.72
N PHE A 64 13.49 -6.46 -14.40
CA PHE A 64 12.91 -6.36 -13.06
C PHE A 64 13.55 -7.32 -12.06
N THR A 65 13.93 -6.79 -10.92
CA THR A 65 14.35 -7.54 -9.73
C THR A 65 13.37 -7.34 -8.60
N LYS A 66 13.02 -8.43 -7.89
CA LYS A 66 12.08 -8.39 -6.76
C LYS A 66 12.79 -8.15 -5.45
N LYS A 67 12.25 -7.24 -4.61
CA LYS A 67 12.65 -7.01 -3.22
C LYS A 67 11.40 -7.05 -2.35
N GLU A 68 11.38 -7.91 -1.32
CA GLU A 68 10.34 -7.87 -0.29
C GLU A 68 10.52 -6.63 0.57
N LEU A 69 9.45 -5.87 0.77
CA LEU A 69 9.41 -4.67 1.61
C LEU A 69 8.93 -4.99 3.03
N PHE A 70 7.85 -5.75 3.13
CA PHE A 70 7.32 -6.28 4.38
C PHE A 70 6.41 -7.47 4.13
N ARG A 71 6.11 -8.18 5.23
CA ARG A 71 5.25 -9.35 5.27
C ARG A 71 4.35 -9.28 6.50
N LEU A 72 3.11 -9.70 6.36
CA LEU A 72 2.11 -9.78 7.43
C LEU A 72 1.41 -11.12 7.39
N ASP A 73 1.10 -11.69 8.55
CA ASP A 73 0.31 -12.91 8.65
C ASP A 73 -1.11 -12.65 8.12
N SER A 74 -1.65 -13.58 7.35
CA SER A 74 -2.99 -13.45 6.78
C SER A 74 -4.10 -13.41 7.85
N GLU A 75 -3.86 -13.95 9.03
CA GLU A 75 -4.81 -13.89 10.13
C GLU A 75 -4.93 -12.50 10.74
N GLU A 76 -3.89 -11.67 10.60
CA GLU A 76 -3.87 -10.28 11.07
C GLU A 76 -4.62 -9.32 10.15
N ILE A 77 -4.76 -9.65 8.87
CA ILE A 77 -5.35 -8.75 7.87
C ILE A 77 -6.87 -8.80 7.92
N LYS A 78 -7.50 -7.63 7.90
CA LYS A 78 -8.96 -7.51 7.75
C LYS A 78 -9.34 -7.88 6.32
N GLN A 79 -9.84 -9.09 6.14
CA GLN A 79 -10.38 -9.52 4.84
C GLN A 79 -11.71 -8.80 4.60
N PHE A 80 -11.81 -8.08 3.51
CA PHE A 80 -13.09 -7.58 3.03
C PHE A 80 -13.91 -8.75 2.48
N GLY A 81 -15.14 -8.87 2.94
CA GLY A 81 -16.01 -9.98 2.59
C GLY A 81 -16.30 -10.01 1.09
N PHE A 82 -16.54 -11.20 0.56
CA PHE A 82 -16.82 -11.59 -0.82
C PHE A 82 -17.98 -10.85 -1.50
N PHE A 83 -18.64 -9.89 -0.82
CA PHE A 83 -19.84 -9.20 -1.25
C PHE A 83 -19.72 -7.68 -1.42
N SER A 84 -18.54 -7.10 -1.30
CA SER A 84 -18.39 -5.69 -1.65
C SER A 84 -18.25 -5.56 -3.17
N SER A 85 -19.38 -5.43 -3.84
CA SER A 85 -19.49 -5.25 -5.29
C SER A 85 -19.20 -3.83 -5.78
N SER A 86 -18.37 -3.07 -5.10
CA SER A 86 -17.84 -1.81 -5.60
C SER A 86 -16.49 -2.07 -6.27
N SER A 87 -16.59 -2.66 -7.42
CA SER A 87 -15.59 -2.81 -8.44
C SER A 87 -14.89 -1.49 -8.79
N PHE A 88 -13.62 -1.51 -8.78
CA PHE A 88 -12.60 -0.83 -9.58
C PHE A 88 -11.31 -0.52 -8.81
N ASP A 89 -11.31 -0.50 -7.48
CA ASP A 89 -10.07 -0.56 -6.72
C ASP A 89 -9.98 -1.95 -6.11
N GLY A 90 -8.94 -2.70 -6.49
CA GLY A 90 -8.70 -4.03 -5.93
C GLY A 90 -8.59 -3.93 -4.41
N ASP A 91 -9.65 -4.39 -3.74
CA ASP A 91 -9.83 -4.28 -2.29
C ASP A 91 -8.87 -5.25 -1.59
N SER A 92 -7.58 -4.92 -1.65
CA SER A 92 -6.49 -5.76 -1.11
C SER A 92 -6.28 -5.58 0.38
N GLY A 93 -7.04 -4.69 1.03
CA GLY A 93 -6.81 -4.30 2.41
C GLY A 93 -5.54 -3.47 2.62
N ALA A 94 -4.89 -3.06 1.53
CA ALA A 94 -3.71 -2.19 1.53
C ALA A 94 -3.89 -1.03 0.56
N SER A 95 -3.36 0.13 0.90
CA SER A 95 -3.33 1.31 0.04
C SER A 95 -1.99 2.01 0.10
N MET A 96 -1.63 2.72 -0.96
CA MET A 96 -0.39 3.48 -1.08
C MET A 96 -0.68 4.94 -1.43
N ILE A 97 0.04 5.85 -0.80
CA ILE A 97 0.06 7.26 -1.16
C ILE A 97 1.50 7.74 -1.34
N ILE A 98 1.72 8.57 -2.34
CA ILE A 98 3.02 9.17 -2.67
C ILE A 98 2.94 10.65 -2.31
N ASN A 99 3.96 11.18 -1.62
CA ASN A 99 4.01 12.60 -1.27
C ASN A 99 4.12 13.50 -2.51
N GLU A 100 3.83 14.80 -2.32
CA GLU A 100 3.78 15.81 -3.40
C GLU A 100 5.07 15.82 -4.24
N ASP A 101 6.24 15.80 -3.60
CA ASP A 101 7.54 15.84 -4.28
C ASP A 101 8.00 14.48 -4.83
N ARG A 102 7.19 13.42 -4.66
CA ARG A 102 7.48 12.04 -5.11
C ARG A 102 8.81 11.51 -4.59
N THR A 103 9.18 11.89 -3.38
CA THR A 103 10.43 11.48 -2.71
C THR A 103 10.21 10.38 -1.67
N ALA A 104 8.95 10.16 -1.28
CA ALA A 104 8.54 9.18 -0.29
C ALA A 104 7.12 8.66 -0.57
N PHE A 105 6.82 7.49 -0.05
CA PHE A 105 5.48 6.93 -0.09
C PHE A 105 5.15 6.19 1.21
N ALA A 106 3.88 6.24 1.59
CA ALA A 106 3.36 5.46 2.70
C ALA A 106 2.47 4.34 2.20
N ILE A 107 2.50 3.21 2.89
CA ILE A 107 1.57 2.10 2.70
C ILE A 107 0.82 1.89 4.00
N THR A 108 -0.50 1.78 3.92
CA THR A 108 -1.34 1.36 5.04
C THR A 108 -1.92 0.00 4.77
N VAL A 109 -2.04 -0.80 5.82
CA VAL A 109 -2.71 -2.09 5.77
C VAL A 109 -3.71 -2.18 6.91
N ASP A 110 -4.95 -2.56 6.60
CA ASP A 110 -6.01 -2.74 7.57
C ASP A 110 -5.80 -4.01 8.38
N ILE A 111 -5.68 -3.85 9.69
CA ILE A 111 -5.45 -4.95 10.63
C ILE A 111 -6.78 -5.33 11.30
N LYS A 112 -6.99 -6.64 11.42
CA LYS A 112 -8.16 -7.20 12.06
C LYS A 112 -8.08 -7.02 13.58
N ASP A 113 -8.90 -6.14 14.10
CA ASP A 113 -9.07 -5.97 15.55
C ASP A 113 -10.57 -5.85 15.88
N LYS A 114 -11.03 -6.56 16.91
CA LYS A 114 -12.45 -6.56 17.32
C LYS A 114 -12.83 -5.32 18.13
N ASN A 115 -11.86 -4.71 18.78
CA ASN A 115 -12.07 -3.67 19.80
C ASN A 115 -11.45 -2.31 19.41
N ALA A 116 -10.72 -2.27 18.32
CA ALA A 116 -10.03 -1.07 17.89
C ALA A 116 -9.99 -0.93 16.37
N GLU A 117 -9.91 0.29 15.91
CA GLU A 117 -9.48 0.61 14.55
C GLU A 117 -7.96 0.52 14.53
N THR A 118 -7.44 -0.42 13.74
CA THR A 118 -6.01 -0.76 13.76
C THR A 118 -5.48 -0.81 12.33
N HIS A 119 -4.40 -0.10 12.09
CA HIS A 119 -3.71 -0.04 10.80
C HIS A 119 -2.22 -0.22 10.98
N ARG A 120 -1.60 -0.98 10.10
CA ARG A 120 -0.15 -1.01 9.96
C ARG A 120 0.28 0.08 8.98
N LEU A 121 1.26 0.90 9.39
CA LEU A 121 1.74 2.06 8.64
C LEU A 121 3.21 1.87 8.32
N PHE A 122 3.56 1.96 7.05
CA PHE A 122 4.93 1.91 6.57
C PHE A 122 5.23 3.17 5.78
N LEU A 123 6.40 3.77 6.01
CA LEU A 123 6.90 4.89 5.23
C LEU A 123 8.25 4.52 4.63
N TYR A 124 8.36 4.71 3.34
CA TYR A 124 9.58 4.48 2.57
C TYR A 124 10.00 5.76 1.86
N ASP A 125 11.31 5.96 1.70
CA ASP A 125 11.80 6.90 0.72
C ASP A 125 11.74 6.30 -0.70
N LYS A 126 12.01 7.11 -1.72
CA LYS A 126 11.99 6.66 -3.12
C LYS A 126 13.03 5.60 -3.45
N SER A 127 14.09 5.48 -2.63
CA SER A 127 15.14 4.45 -2.75
C SER A 127 14.81 3.16 -1.98
N LEU A 128 13.57 3.02 -1.48
CA LEU A 128 13.04 1.86 -0.76
C LEU A 128 13.72 1.63 0.61
N ASN A 129 14.20 2.67 1.26
CA ASN A 129 14.59 2.60 2.67
C ASN A 129 13.37 2.81 3.56
N LYS A 130 13.15 1.89 4.48
CA LYS A 130 12.01 1.95 5.41
C LYS A 130 12.32 2.90 6.56
N ASN A 131 11.59 4.02 6.63
CA ASN A 131 11.77 5.06 7.64
C ASN A 131 10.80 4.91 8.82
N ILE A 132 9.58 4.42 8.56
CA ILE A 132 8.56 4.16 9.60
C ILE A 132 8.01 2.75 9.40
N ASP A 133 7.82 2.05 10.53
CA ASP A 133 7.09 0.81 10.67
C ASP A 133 6.33 0.90 11.99
N HIS A 134 5.04 1.22 11.91
CA HIS A 134 4.24 1.56 13.08
C HIS A 134 2.85 0.94 13.02
N THR A 135 2.34 0.50 14.17
CA THR A 135 0.95 0.09 14.31
C THR A 135 0.15 1.23 14.95
N PHE A 136 -0.70 1.85 14.16
CA PHE A 136 -1.73 2.75 14.68
C PHE A 136 -2.86 1.92 15.26
N LYS A 137 -3.24 2.23 16.50
CA LYS A 137 -4.36 1.58 17.18
C LYS A 137 -5.16 2.61 17.96
N ARG A 138 -6.48 2.63 17.74
CA ARG A 138 -7.39 3.44 18.51
C ARG A 138 -8.54 2.60 19.00
N GLU A 139 -8.70 2.49 20.31
CA GLU A 139 -9.82 1.80 20.93
C GLU A 139 -11.14 2.45 20.54
N ILE A 140 -12.09 1.62 20.09
CA ILE A 140 -13.43 2.07 19.70
C ILE A 140 -14.35 1.79 20.87
N LYS A 141 -14.38 2.68 21.83
CA LYS A 141 -15.30 2.54 23.00
C LYS A 141 -16.76 2.72 22.66
N ASP A 142 -17.20 3.05 21.52
CA ASP A 142 -18.61 3.22 21.14
C ASP A 142 -18.83 3.34 19.64
N LYS A 143 -18.04 2.68 18.79
CA LYS A 143 -18.13 2.74 17.33
C LYS A 143 -18.03 4.16 16.74
N LYS A 144 -17.30 5.05 17.42
CA LYS A 144 -17.32 6.49 17.12
C LYS A 144 -16.14 6.99 16.31
N PHE A 145 -15.08 6.20 16.14
CA PHE A 145 -13.95 6.56 15.30
C PHE A 145 -13.94 5.73 14.03
N ARG A 146 -13.69 6.36 12.91
CA ARG A 146 -13.46 5.72 11.62
C ARG A 146 -12.23 6.36 10.97
N TYR A 147 -11.30 5.53 10.53
CA TYR A 147 -10.23 5.94 9.64
C TYR A 147 -10.81 6.38 8.29
N GLU A 148 -10.25 7.43 7.71
CA GLU A 148 -10.70 7.96 6.42
C GLU A 148 -9.58 7.97 5.38
N ASN A 149 -8.39 8.47 5.75
CA ASN A 149 -7.28 8.60 4.82
C ASN A 149 -5.94 8.84 5.53
N ILE A 150 -4.85 8.71 4.78
CA ILE A 150 -3.51 9.16 5.16
C ILE A 150 -2.96 10.14 4.14
N ASP A 151 -1.96 10.89 4.56
CA ASP A 151 -1.12 11.71 3.69
C ASP A 151 0.31 11.69 4.20
N VAL A 152 1.27 12.06 3.34
CA VAL A 152 2.69 12.12 3.67
C VAL A 152 3.16 13.55 3.51
N SER A 153 3.91 14.03 4.51
CA SER A 153 4.50 15.37 4.45
C SER A 153 5.39 15.55 3.22
N LYS A 154 5.51 16.80 2.76
CA LYS A 154 6.31 17.15 1.59
C LYS A 154 7.77 16.69 1.72
N ASP A 155 8.34 16.79 2.93
CA ASP A 155 9.71 16.35 3.23
C ASP A 155 9.84 14.82 3.38
N GLY A 156 8.74 14.05 3.24
CA GLY A 156 8.73 12.59 3.28
C GLY A 156 9.05 11.99 4.65
N LYS A 157 8.86 12.72 5.76
CA LYS A 157 9.24 12.25 7.10
C LYS A 157 8.08 11.99 8.05
N THR A 158 6.89 12.49 7.73
CA THR A 158 5.72 12.42 8.60
C THR A 158 4.54 11.81 7.86
N ILE A 159 3.81 10.93 8.52
CA ILE A 159 2.51 10.44 8.06
C ILE A 159 1.43 11.18 8.83
N TYR A 160 0.47 11.78 8.13
CA TYR A 160 -0.77 12.34 8.67
C TYR A 160 -1.88 11.31 8.51
N LEU A 161 -2.61 11.06 9.57
CA LEU A 161 -3.77 10.17 9.56
C LEU A 161 -5.03 10.98 9.84
N LEU A 162 -5.98 10.92 8.91
CA LEU A 162 -7.29 11.53 9.05
C LEU A 162 -8.30 10.50 9.53
N GLY A 163 -9.03 10.84 10.57
CA GLY A 163 -10.15 10.04 11.08
C GLY A 163 -11.35 10.89 11.44
N LYS A 164 -12.54 10.29 11.37
CA LYS A 164 -13.80 10.87 11.81
C LYS A 164 -14.18 10.32 13.18
N VAL A 165 -14.66 11.21 14.05
CA VAL A 165 -15.26 10.85 15.32
C VAL A 165 -16.74 11.23 15.27
N TYR A 166 -17.60 10.26 15.49
CA TYR A 166 -19.04 10.50 15.58
C TYR A 166 -19.41 10.80 17.04
N THR A 167 -20.03 11.93 17.30
CA THR A 167 -20.56 12.31 18.60
C THR A 167 -22.08 12.22 18.56
N GLU A 168 -22.70 11.55 19.54
CA GLU A 168 -24.14 11.63 19.70
C GLU A 168 -24.50 12.99 20.33
N GLU A 169 -25.38 13.75 19.70
CA GLU A 169 -26.04 14.85 20.36
C GLU A 169 -26.95 14.24 21.42
N LYS A 170 -26.68 14.54 22.70
CA LYS A 170 -27.63 14.27 23.74
C LYS A 170 -28.82 15.23 23.54
N LYS A 171 -29.96 14.67 23.11
CA LYS A 171 -31.24 15.36 23.16
C LYS A 171 -31.66 15.59 24.61
#